data_fd094eccb4dd2300fb28c25ae9cad2df
#
_entry.id   fd094eccb4dd2300fb28c25ae9cad2df
#
_cell.length_a   1.000
_cell.length_b   1.000
_cell.length_c   1.000
_cell.angle_alpha   90.00
_cell.angle_beta   90.00
_cell.angle_gamma   90.00
#
_symmetry.space_group_name_H-M   'P 1'
#
loop_
_entity.id
_entity.type
_entity.pdbx_description
1 polymer ?
#
loop_
_entity_poly.entity_id
_entity_poly.type
_entity_poly.pdbx_seq_one_letter_code
_entity_poly.pdbx_strand_id
1 'polypeptide(L)'
;GDVYKRQVKEFASKENAEVILISAKIESEINELDSPEEKKIFLEDIGMQEPGSSKLIRSTYKLLNLHTFFTAGKKEVRAWTVGIGQNAYDAAGQIHSDFQKGFICSEVISYNDYIDNGSEIKSKEAGKMRLEGKDYIVEDGDIMHFRFNI
;
A
#
# COMPACT_ATOMS: atom_id res chain seq x y z
N GLY A 1 25.39 -10.07 -20.24
CA GLY A 1 24.47 -9.74 -19.11
C GLY A 1 23.59 -10.90 -18.66
N ASP A 2 23.10 -11.74 -19.58
CA ASP A 2 22.08 -12.77 -19.25
C ASP A 2 22.62 -13.97 -18.46
N VAL A 3 23.90 -14.30 -18.63
CA VAL A 3 24.55 -15.39 -17.88
C VAL A 3 24.60 -15.08 -16.38
N TYR A 4 25.00 -13.87 -16.01
CA TYR A 4 25.04 -13.44 -14.60
C TYR A 4 23.64 -13.36 -13.99
N LYS A 5 22.66 -12.83 -14.73
CA LYS A 5 21.25 -12.79 -14.27
C LYS A 5 20.72 -14.20 -13.96
N ARG A 6 21.05 -15.19 -14.82
CA ARG A 6 20.64 -16.58 -14.62
C ARG A 6 21.29 -17.18 -13.38
N GLN A 7 22.61 -16.97 -13.21
CA GLN A 7 23.34 -17.47 -12.03
C GLN A 7 22.77 -16.91 -10.72
N VAL A 8 22.47 -15.59 -10.67
CA VAL A 8 21.86 -14.97 -9.49
C VAL A 8 20.48 -15.56 -9.21
N LYS A 9 19.66 -15.76 -10.25
CA LYS A 9 18.32 -16.39 -10.10
C LYS A 9 18.41 -17.83 -9.60
N GLU A 10 19.37 -18.62 -10.12
CA GLU A 10 19.60 -20.00 -9.68
C GLU A 10 20.07 -20.07 -8.22
N PHE A 11 20.91 -19.14 -7.80
CA PHE A 11 21.35 -19.04 -6.41
C PHE A 11 20.18 -18.63 -5.49
N ALA A 12 19.47 -17.56 -5.83
CA ALA A 12 18.34 -17.05 -5.07
C ALA A 12 17.22 -18.09 -4.90
N SER A 13 16.97 -18.91 -5.95
CA SER A 13 15.95 -19.95 -5.88
C SER A 13 16.27 -21.04 -4.84
N LYS A 14 17.55 -21.32 -4.57
CA LYS A 14 17.97 -22.27 -3.54
C LYS A 14 17.75 -21.74 -2.13
N GLU A 15 17.76 -20.42 -1.97
CA GLU A 15 17.54 -19.74 -0.70
C GLU A 15 16.09 -19.24 -0.53
N ASN A 16 15.20 -19.55 -1.50
CA ASN A 16 13.83 -19.05 -1.56
C ASN A 16 13.78 -17.52 -1.52
N ALA A 17 14.76 -16.85 -2.14
CA ALA A 17 14.87 -15.40 -2.20
C ALA A 17 14.34 -14.85 -3.52
N GLU A 18 13.69 -13.68 -3.48
CA GLU A 18 13.22 -12.99 -4.68
C GLU A 18 14.34 -12.16 -5.32
N VAL A 19 14.41 -12.17 -6.66
CA VAL A 19 15.37 -11.38 -7.45
C VAL A 19 14.66 -10.28 -8.20
N ILE A 20 15.02 -9.05 -7.91
CA ILE A 20 14.47 -7.87 -8.57
C ILE A 20 15.56 -7.23 -9.44
N LEU A 21 15.25 -7.02 -10.71
CA LEU A 21 16.13 -6.32 -11.65
C LEU A 21 15.75 -4.86 -11.69
N ILE A 22 16.71 -3.99 -11.39
CA ILE A 22 16.55 -2.54 -11.41
C ILE A 22 17.63 -1.95 -12.31
N SER A 23 17.27 -0.99 -13.15
CA SER A 23 18.21 -0.19 -13.93
C SER A 23 18.27 1.21 -13.35
N ALA A 24 19.38 1.58 -12.73
CA ALA A 24 19.58 2.91 -12.17
C ALA A 24 19.41 4.01 -13.23
N LYS A 25 19.81 3.75 -14.48
CA LYS A 25 19.62 4.69 -15.59
C LYS A 25 18.14 4.93 -15.89
N ILE A 26 17.34 3.87 -16.02
CA ILE A 26 15.90 3.96 -16.28
C ILE A 26 15.19 4.66 -15.10
N GLU A 27 15.54 4.33 -13.87
CA GLU A 27 14.96 4.99 -12.69
C GLU A 27 15.27 6.51 -12.68
N SER A 28 16.50 6.90 -13.08
CA SER A 28 16.86 8.31 -13.21
C SER A 28 16.04 9.00 -14.28
N GLU A 29 15.90 8.40 -15.47
CA GLU A 29 15.11 8.94 -16.57
C GLU A 29 13.62 9.10 -16.18
N ILE A 30 13.03 8.12 -15.47
CA ILE A 30 11.66 8.20 -14.96
C ILE A 30 11.49 9.36 -13.96
N ASN A 31 12.49 9.58 -13.10
CA ASN A 31 12.44 10.66 -12.11
C ASN A 31 12.57 12.06 -12.71
N GLU A 32 13.12 12.18 -13.91
CA GLU A 32 13.22 13.45 -14.64
C GLU A 32 11.91 13.83 -15.36
N LEU A 33 10.94 12.92 -15.46
CA LEU A 33 9.64 13.17 -16.07
C LEU A 33 8.70 13.87 -15.07
N ASP A 34 8.04 14.94 -15.50
CA ASP A 34 7.24 15.80 -14.65
C ASP A 34 5.82 15.27 -14.41
N SER A 35 5.26 14.54 -15.36
CA SER A 35 3.86 14.11 -15.29
C SER A 35 3.70 12.58 -15.16
N PRO A 36 2.64 12.10 -14.48
CA PRO A 36 2.30 10.68 -14.45
C PRO A 36 2.05 10.08 -15.84
N GLU A 37 1.49 10.86 -16.75
CA GLU A 37 1.20 10.48 -18.13
C GLU A 37 2.48 10.21 -18.91
N GLU A 38 3.47 11.11 -18.81
CA GLU A 38 4.79 10.93 -19.43
C GLU A 38 5.50 9.69 -18.88
N LYS A 39 5.46 9.48 -17.58
CA LYS A 39 6.01 8.29 -16.94
C LYS A 39 5.38 7.00 -17.46
N LYS A 40 4.06 7.01 -17.65
CA LYS A 40 3.32 5.87 -18.19
C LYS A 40 3.72 5.57 -19.63
N ILE A 41 3.76 6.59 -20.51
CA ILE A 41 4.17 6.43 -21.90
C ILE A 41 5.60 5.91 -21.99
N PHE A 42 6.51 6.47 -21.20
CA PHE A 42 7.91 6.03 -21.18
C PHE A 42 8.04 4.55 -20.75
N LEU A 43 7.32 4.14 -19.72
CA LEU A 43 7.32 2.74 -19.26
C LEU A 43 6.77 1.80 -20.34
N GLU A 44 5.68 2.17 -21.01
CA GLU A 44 5.09 1.41 -22.11
C GLU A 44 6.09 1.25 -23.28
N ASP A 45 6.79 2.31 -23.64
CA ASP A 45 7.79 2.31 -24.73
C ASP A 45 8.96 1.36 -24.47
N ILE A 46 9.37 1.21 -23.21
CA ILE A 46 10.45 0.28 -22.83
C ILE A 46 9.95 -1.10 -22.41
N GLY A 47 8.63 -1.37 -22.53
CA GLY A 47 8.01 -2.66 -22.21
C GLY A 47 7.94 -2.97 -20.73
N MET A 48 7.91 -1.95 -19.87
CA MET A 48 7.76 -2.08 -18.42
C MET A 48 6.36 -1.66 -17.99
N GLN A 49 5.79 -2.37 -17.00
CA GLN A 49 4.48 -2.02 -16.42
C GLN A 49 4.60 -1.00 -15.28
N GLU A 50 5.74 -1.00 -14.60
CA GLU A 50 6.02 -0.14 -13.45
C GLU A 50 7.52 0.09 -13.29
N PRO A 51 7.95 1.15 -12.58
CA PRO A 51 9.34 1.35 -12.20
C PRO A 51 9.87 0.19 -11.35
N GLY A 52 11.17 -0.09 -11.47
CA GLY A 52 11.83 -1.10 -10.65
C GLY A 52 11.80 -0.77 -9.16
N SER A 53 11.85 0.51 -8.81
CA SER A 53 11.69 1.02 -7.44
C SER A 53 10.33 0.65 -6.84
N SER A 54 9.24 0.79 -7.60
CA SER A 54 7.89 0.38 -7.15
C SER A 54 7.81 -1.12 -6.91
N LYS A 55 8.41 -1.91 -7.80
CA LYS A 55 8.51 -3.37 -7.63
C LYS A 55 9.30 -3.74 -6.39
N LEU A 56 10.42 -3.06 -6.12
CA LEU A 56 11.23 -3.29 -4.93
C LEU A 56 10.44 -3.03 -3.64
N ILE A 57 9.75 -1.90 -3.58
CA ILE A 57 8.90 -1.54 -2.42
C ILE A 57 7.85 -2.62 -2.18
N ARG A 58 7.11 -3.04 -3.21
CA ARG A 58 6.07 -4.06 -3.10
C ARG A 58 6.62 -5.40 -2.63
N SER A 59 7.74 -5.85 -3.19
CA SER A 59 8.39 -7.09 -2.78
C SER A 59 8.90 -7.03 -1.33
N THR A 60 9.39 -5.87 -0.89
CA THR A 60 9.82 -5.65 0.49
C THR A 60 8.64 -5.72 1.45
N TYR A 61 7.52 -5.09 1.14
CA TYR A 61 6.30 -5.17 1.94
C TYR A 61 5.81 -6.61 2.06
N LYS A 62 5.78 -7.34 0.94
CA LYS A 62 5.42 -8.76 0.92
C LYS A 62 6.36 -9.62 1.78
N LEU A 63 7.68 -9.40 1.67
CA LEU A 63 8.68 -10.13 2.45
C LEU A 63 8.55 -9.90 3.95
N LEU A 64 8.19 -8.68 4.34
CA LEU A 64 7.99 -8.27 5.74
C LEU A 64 6.58 -8.60 6.26
N ASN A 65 5.71 -9.20 5.44
CA ASN A 65 4.31 -9.44 5.75
C ASN A 65 3.56 -8.17 6.20
N LEU A 66 3.69 -7.10 5.41
CA LEU A 66 3.08 -5.81 5.70
C LEU A 66 1.96 -5.47 4.71
N HIS A 67 0.92 -4.84 5.25
CA HIS A 67 -0.13 -4.14 4.50
C HIS A 67 -0.07 -2.64 4.75
N THR A 68 -0.67 -1.87 3.84
CA THR A 68 -0.86 -0.43 4.01
C THR A 68 -2.35 -0.15 4.23
N PHE A 69 -2.68 0.67 5.22
CA PHE A 69 -3.99 1.29 5.33
C PHE A 69 -3.86 2.81 5.32
N PHE A 70 -4.93 3.51 5.02
CA PHE A 70 -4.94 4.95 4.92
C PHE A 70 -5.88 5.57 5.95
N THR A 71 -5.50 6.75 6.45
CA THR A 71 -6.42 7.67 7.10
C THR A 71 -6.62 8.86 6.17
N ALA A 72 -7.88 9.19 5.85
CA ALA A 72 -8.23 10.31 5.00
C ALA A 72 -9.08 11.29 5.78
N GLY A 73 -8.53 12.44 6.09
CA GLY A 73 -9.21 13.54 6.77
C GLY A 73 -9.18 14.82 5.94
N LYS A 74 -9.96 15.84 6.35
CA LYS A 74 -9.99 17.14 5.65
C LYS A 74 -8.63 17.86 5.60
N LYS A 75 -7.74 17.57 6.53
CA LYS A 75 -6.44 18.24 6.66
C LYS A 75 -5.28 17.41 6.15
N GLU A 76 -5.40 16.11 6.21
CA GLU A 76 -4.29 15.20 5.94
C GLU A 76 -4.82 13.85 5.40
N VAL A 77 -4.09 13.31 4.43
CA VAL A 77 -4.20 11.91 4.00
C VAL A 77 -2.87 11.26 4.32
N ARG A 78 -2.90 10.14 5.02
CA ARG A 78 -1.67 9.47 5.46
C ARG A 78 -1.76 7.95 5.27
N ALA A 79 -0.67 7.37 4.79
CA ALA A 79 -0.47 5.93 4.73
C ALA A 79 0.19 5.42 6.03
N TRP A 80 -0.31 4.30 6.51
CA TRP A 80 0.16 3.61 7.70
C TRP A 80 0.49 2.17 7.38
N THR A 81 1.49 1.62 8.04
CA THR A 81 1.90 0.24 7.84
C THR A 81 1.36 -0.63 8.97
N VAL A 82 0.81 -1.79 8.62
CA VAL A 82 0.28 -2.78 9.55
C VAL A 82 0.72 -4.18 9.12
N GLY A 83 0.94 -5.09 10.05
CA GLY A 83 1.24 -6.50 9.74
C GLY A 83 0.04 -7.21 9.14
N ILE A 84 0.27 -8.10 8.17
CA ILE A 84 -0.78 -8.96 7.61
C ILE A 84 -1.42 -9.78 8.73
N GLY A 85 -2.75 -9.76 8.80
CA GLY A 85 -3.51 -10.46 9.83
C GLY A 85 -3.71 -9.67 11.13
N GLN A 86 -3.14 -8.47 11.25
CA GLN A 86 -3.44 -7.58 12.37
C GLN A 86 -4.83 -6.97 12.25
N ASN A 87 -5.43 -6.71 13.40
CA ASN A 87 -6.80 -6.21 13.50
C ASN A 87 -6.86 -4.68 13.60
N ALA A 88 -8.09 -4.13 13.55
CA ALA A 88 -8.32 -2.69 13.63
C ALA A 88 -7.85 -2.06 14.95
N TYR A 89 -7.85 -2.81 16.05
CA TYR A 89 -7.33 -2.35 17.34
C TYR A 89 -5.81 -2.16 17.28
N ASP A 90 -5.09 -3.08 16.65
CA ASP A 90 -3.63 -2.99 16.44
C ASP A 90 -3.30 -1.86 15.48
N ALA A 91 -4.07 -1.71 14.40
CA ALA A 91 -3.93 -0.61 13.43
C ALA A 91 -4.13 0.77 14.08
N ALA A 92 -5.10 0.91 14.99
CA ALA A 92 -5.26 2.13 15.77
C ALA A 92 -4.00 2.47 16.59
N GLY A 93 -3.34 1.46 17.13
CA GLY A 93 -2.08 1.58 17.87
C GLY A 93 -0.89 2.06 17.02
N GLN A 94 -0.89 1.79 15.72
CA GLN A 94 0.12 2.30 14.80
C GLN A 94 0.04 3.83 14.63
N ILE A 95 -1.16 4.40 14.83
CA ILE A 95 -1.38 5.84 14.76
C ILE A 95 -0.96 6.50 16.08
N HIS A 96 -1.54 6.05 17.18
CA HIS A 96 -1.25 6.53 18.52
C HIS A 96 -1.79 5.57 19.59
N SER A 97 -1.09 5.49 20.73
CA SER A 97 -1.52 4.65 21.84
C SER A 97 -2.90 4.99 22.41
N ASP A 98 -3.29 6.25 22.33
CA ASP A 98 -4.61 6.70 22.81
C ASP A 98 -5.75 6.23 21.90
N PHE A 99 -5.50 6.14 20.58
CA PHE A 99 -6.47 5.58 19.63
C PHE A 99 -6.74 4.11 19.95
N GLN A 100 -5.67 3.36 20.28
CA GLN A 100 -5.79 1.98 20.68
C GLN A 100 -6.54 1.81 22.01
N LYS A 101 -6.13 2.56 23.05
CA LYS A 101 -6.73 2.46 24.38
C LYS A 101 -8.21 2.85 24.39
N GLY A 102 -8.55 3.94 23.69
CA GLY A 102 -9.91 4.44 23.60
C GLY A 102 -10.74 3.88 22.44
N PHE A 103 -10.26 2.86 21.74
CA PHE A 103 -10.91 2.34 20.52
C PHE A 103 -12.36 1.95 20.77
N ILE A 104 -13.26 2.49 19.95
CA ILE A 104 -14.69 2.18 19.93
C ILE A 104 -15.02 1.32 18.71
N CYS A 105 -14.77 1.86 17.51
CA CYS A 105 -14.98 1.21 16.22
C CYS A 105 -14.17 1.92 15.13
N SER A 106 -14.12 1.33 13.94
CA SER A 106 -13.55 1.94 12.75
C SER A 106 -14.58 1.98 11.62
N GLU A 107 -14.71 3.11 10.95
CA GLU A 107 -15.40 3.22 9.67
C GLU A 107 -14.41 2.88 8.58
N VAL A 108 -14.73 1.89 7.76
CA VAL A 108 -13.79 1.30 6.77
C VAL A 108 -14.42 1.36 5.38
N ILE A 109 -13.63 1.83 4.42
CA ILE A 109 -13.97 1.81 2.98
C ILE A 109 -12.80 1.13 2.26
N SER A 110 -13.07 0.17 1.37
CA SER A 110 -12.00 -0.40 0.56
C SER A 110 -11.44 0.64 -0.41
N TYR A 111 -10.15 0.52 -0.77
CA TYR A 111 -9.50 1.43 -1.72
C TYR A 111 -10.30 1.54 -3.04
N ASN A 112 -10.72 0.41 -3.60
CA ASN A 112 -11.46 0.39 -4.86
C ASN A 112 -12.81 1.12 -4.74
N ASP A 113 -13.58 0.85 -3.68
CA ASP A 113 -14.84 1.54 -3.44
C ASP A 113 -14.65 3.06 -3.26
N TYR A 114 -13.55 3.47 -2.62
CA TYR A 114 -13.24 4.89 -2.45
C TYR A 114 -12.92 5.57 -3.78
N ILE A 115 -12.10 4.94 -4.63
CA ILE A 115 -11.73 5.48 -5.95
C ILE A 115 -12.94 5.52 -6.88
N ASP A 116 -13.75 4.45 -6.92
CA ASP A 116 -14.92 4.36 -7.78
C ASP A 116 -15.99 5.43 -7.43
N ASN A 117 -16.17 5.72 -6.15
CA ASN A 117 -17.11 6.74 -5.68
C ASN A 117 -16.48 8.15 -5.61
N GLY A 118 -15.17 8.27 -5.59
CA GLY A 118 -14.40 9.51 -5.63
C GLY A 118 -14.37 10.31 -4.32
N SER A 119 -15.05 9.86 -3.25
CA SER A 119 -14.97 10.49 -1.92
C SER A 119 -15.58 9.60 -0.83
N GLU A 120 -15.19 9.85 0.42
CA GLU A 120 -15.75 9.21 1.62
C GLU A 120 -17.29 9.40 1.70
N ILE A 121 -17.78 10.62 1.45
CA ILE A 121 -19.22 10.94 1.51
C ILE A 121 -19.99 10.10 0.48
N LYS A 122 -19.55 10.08 -0.75
CA LYS A 122 -20.22 9.30 -1.81
C LYS A 122 -20.12 7.79 -1.57
N SER A 123 -19.01 7.30 -1.04
CA SER A 123 -18.87 5.90 -0.65
C SER A 123 -19.85 5.52 0.46
N LYS A 124 -20.08 6.42 1.42
CA LYS A 124 -21.08 6.24 2.47
C LYS A 124 -22.50 6.24 1.92
N GLU A 125 -22.84 7.18 1.04
CA GLU A 125 -24.15 7.24 0.36
C GLU A 125 -24.42 6.00 -0.50
N ALA A 126 -23.37 5.44 -1.11
CA ALA A 126 -23.42 4.19 -1.88
C ALA A 126 -23.47 2.93 -0.99
N GLY A 127 -23.46 3.07 0.35
CA GLY A 127 -23.49 1.95 1.29
C GLY A 127 -22.19 1.14 1.34
N LYS A 128 -21.07 1.73 0.92
CA LYS A 128 -19.74 1.08 0.85
C LYS A 128 -18.88 1.29 2.11
N MET A 129 -19.32 2.17 3.01
CA MET A 129 -18.70 2.36 4.31
C MET A 129 -19.22 1.33 5.29
N ARG A 130 -18.33 0.52 5.84
CA ARG A 130 -18.60 -0.48 6.87
C ARG A 130 -18.23 0.05 8.25
N LEU A 131 -18.95 -0.37 9.27
CA LEU A 131 -18.61 -0.09 10.66
C LEU A 131 -18.05 -1.37 11.27
N GLU A 132 -16.77 -1.36 11.61
CA GLU A 132 -16.01 -2.52 12.03
C GLU A 132 -15.56 -2.42 13.50
N GLY A 133 -15.56 -3.56 14.18
CA GLY A 133 -15.10 -3.68 15.57
C GLY A 133 -13.60 -3.92 15.70
N LYS A 134 -13.17 -4.20 16.94
CA LYS A 134 -11.76 -4.44 17.30
C LYS A 134 -11.11 -5.58 16.51
N ASP A 135 -11.88 -6.63 16.25
CA ASP A 135 -11.39 -7.88 15.66
C ASP A 135 -11.39 -7.89 14.14
N TYR A 136 -11.81 -6.79 13.51
CA TYR A 136 -11.75 -6.64 12.05
C TYR A 136 -10.30 -6.77 11.57
N ILE A 137 -10.02 -7.70 10.68
CA ILE A 137 -8.68 -7.87 10.09
C ILE A 137 -8.51 -6.85 8.97
N VAL A 138 -7.49 -5.99 9.11
CA VAL A 138 -7.22 -4.91 8.15
C VAL A 138 -6.76 -5.50 6.82
N GLU A 139 -7.40 -5.04 5.73
CA GLU A 139 -7.03 -5.39 4.37
C GLU A 139 -6.13 -4.32 3.74
N ASP A 140 -5.31 -4.73 2.76
CA ASP A 140 -4.41 -3.80 2.07
C ASP A 140 -5.20 -2.75 1.29
N GLY A 141 -4.90 -1.48 1.56
CA GLY A 141 -5.56 -0.35 0.93
C GLY A 141 -6.83 0.15 1.66
N ASP A 142 -7.21 -0.43 2.80
CA ASP A 142 -8.35 0.08 3.57
C ASP A 142 -8.19 1.56 3.91
N ILE A 143 -9.25 2.35 3.68
CA ILE A 143 -9.36 3.72 4.19
C ILE A 143 -10.15 3.66 5.48
N MET A 144 -9.49 4.02 6.59
CA MET A 144 -10.01 3.82 7.93
C MET A 144 -10.17 5.13 8.70
N HIS A 145 -11.33 5.31 9.32
CA HIS A 145 -11.57 6.39 10.26
C HIS A 145 -11.88 5.81 11.63
N PHE A 146 -10.97 6.02 12.59
CA PHE A 146 -11.07 5.48 13.94
C PHE A 146 -11.91 6.37 14.83
N ARG A 147 -12.91 5.78 15.48
CA ARG A 147 -13.68 6.41 16.58
C ARG A 147 -13.13 5.91 17.89
N PHE A 148 -12.70 6.83 18.72
CA PHE A 148 -12.12 6.54 20.02
C PHE A 148 -12.58 7.58 21.06
N ASN A 149 -12.51 7.19 22.33
CA ASN A 149 -12.79 8.07 23.46
C ASN A 149 -11.61 7.98 24.44
N ILE A 150 -11.13 9.15 24.90
CA ILE A 150 -10.01 9.26 25.86
C ILE A 150 -10.58 9.70 27.20
#